data_c25214cfa49fa23e422bdef27962c7b6
#
_entry.id   c25214cfa49fa23e422bdef27962c7b6
#
_cell.length_a   1.000
_cell.length_b   1.000
_cell.length_c   1.000
_cell.angle_alpha   90.00
_cell.angle_beta   90.00
_cell.angle_gamma   90.00
#
_symmetry.space_group_name_H-M   'P 1'
#
loop_
_entity.id
_entity.type
_entity.pdbx_description
1 polymer ?
#
loop_
_entity_poly.entity_id
_entity_poly.type
_entity_poly.pdbx_seq_one_letter_code
_entity_poly.pdbx_strand_id
1 'polypeptide(L)'
;MKYKTVTIVGGGSSGWMTAAALAKCCPHLEVTLIESKAIGTVGVGESTLGHINRFMQLLGLKDEDWMAACNATYKNSIQFTNFRENKGEVFQYPFSNGLDFTDKPSGEDNWKHLAAMRPEEYGPEEYARFFCTGNTLLAEYNKETKNEQGLLRHFNWQLDTAYHMDAQLFGQYLKDNIAIPLGVKHIYGEVHSHMKDPTNNYITQVLCHDGTILNSDLYI
;
A
#
# COMPACT_ATOMS: atom_id res chain seq x y z
N MET A 1 -12.13 -2.20 27.76
CA MET A 1 -11.23 -1.55 26.76
C MET A 1 -11.33 -0.04 26.93
N LYS A 2 -10.25 0.69 26.65
CA LYS A 2 -10.19 2.14 26.92
C LYS A 2 -11.00 2.96 25.90
N TYR A 3 -11.06 2.55 24.65
CA TYR A 3 -11.73 3.26 23.55
C TYR A 3 -12.92 2.47 23.03
N LYS A 4 -14.01 3.16 22.70
CA LYS A 4 -15.24 2.59 22.13
C LYS A 4 -15.59 3.25 20.80
N THR A 5 -15.29 4.54 20.65
CA THR A 5 -15.65 5.35 19.49
C THR A 5 -14.41 5.93 18.82
N VAL A 6 -14.39 5.89 17.50
CA VAL A 6 -13.30 6.44 16.66
C VAL A 6 -13.90 7.30 15.57
N THR A 7 -13.40 8.53 15.42
CA THR A 7 -13.71 9.38 14.27
C THR A 7 -12.49 9.54 13.38
N ILE A 8 -12.65 9.19 12.10
CA ILE A 8 -11.64 9.39 11.04
C ILE A 8 -12.03 10.64 10.25
N VAL A 9 -11.12 11.59 10.14
CA VAL A 9 -11.33 12.85 9.40
C VAL A 9 -10.59 12.80 8.08
N GLY A 10 -11.35 12.63 7.01
CA GLY A 10 -10.86 12.56 5.63
C GLY A 10 -11.24 11.26 4.94
N GLY A 11 -11.84 11.37 3.76
CA GLY A 11 -12.34 10.26 2.93
C GLY A 11 -11.46 9.91 1.74
N GLY A 12 -10.17 10.23 1.80
CA GLY A 12 -9.21 9.73 0.82
C GLY A 12 -8.92 8.25 0.99
N SER A 13 -8.05 7.68 0.13
CA SER A 13 -7.66 6.27 0.19
C SER A 13 -7.18 5.84 1.59
N SER A 14 -6.35 6.66 2.24
CA SER A 14 -5.86 6.40 3.61
C SER A 14 -6.97 6.33 4.64
N GLY A 15 -7.95 7.25 4.56
CA GLY A 15 -9.10 7.27 5.48
C GLY A 15 -9.95 6.01 5.34
N TRP A 16 -10.30 5.62 4.12
CA TRP A 16 -11.07 4.40 3.86
C TRP A 16 -10.30 3.12 4.15
N MET A 17 -8.97 3.09 3.91
CA MET A 17 -8.12 1.98 4.34
C MET A 17 -8.14 1.83 5.87
N THR A 18 -8.02 2.94 6.58
CA THR A 18 -8.07 2.95 8.05
C THR A 18 -9.43 2.48 8.56
N ALA A 19 -10.52 3.00 7.99
CA ALA A 19 -11.88 2.64 8.36
C ALA A 19 -12.15 1.15 8.15
N ALA A 20 -11.78 0.61 6.98
CA ALA A 20 -11.94 -0.79 6.64
C ALA A 20 -11.13 -1.70 7.60
N ALA A 21 -9.88 -1.34 7.88
CA ALA A 21 -9.03 -2.10 8.80
C ALA A 21 -9.59 -2.10 10.22
N LEU A 22 -10.00 -0.95 10.75
CA LEU A 22 -10.58 -0.86 12.10
C LEU A 22 -11.89 -1.65 12.21
N ALA A 23 -12.79 -1.50 11.23
CA ALA A 23 -14.04 -2.24 11.23
C ALA A 23 -13.82 -3.77 11.18
N LYS A 24 -12.84 -4.22 10.42
CA LYS A 24 -12.49 -5.65 10.30
C LYS A 24 -11.82 -6.21 11.55
N CYS A 25 -10.84 -5.49 12.09
CA CYS A 25 -9.95 -6.00 13.15
C CYS A 25 -10.42 -5.66 14.55
N CYS A 26 -11.23 -4.60 14.70
CA CYS A 26 -11.68 -4.08 15.97
C CYS A 26 -13.22 -3.96 16.00
N PRO A 27 -13.98 -5.05 15.85
CA PRO A 27 -15.44 -5.02 15.70
C PRO A 27 -16.18 -4.47 16.93
N HIS A 28 -15.46 -4.23 18.02
CA HIS A 28 -15.99 -3.58 19.23
C HIS A 28 -15.96 -2.05 19.16
N LEU A 29 -15.31 -1.47 18.14
CA LEU A 29 -15.24 -0.03 17.95
C LEU A 29 -16.39 0.46 17.06
N GLU A 30 -17.02 1.54 17.48
CA GLU A 30 -17.90 2.31 16.61
C GLU A 30 -17.06 3.29 15.79
N VAL A 31 -16.89 3.00 14.52
CA VAL A 31 -16.08 3.82 13.62
C VAL A 31 -16.96 4.76 12.82
N THR A 32 -16.63 6.05 12.84
CA THR A 32 -17.26 7.08 12.01
C THR A 32 -16.21 7.69 11.11
N LEU A 33 -16.47 7.79 9.82
CA LEU A 33 -15.64 8.55 8.88
C LEU A 33 -16.41 9.77 8.41
N ILE A 34 -15.78 10.94 8.50
CA ILE A 34 -16.30 12.20 8.00
C ILE A 34 -15.43 12.73 6.86
N GLU A 35 -16.08 13.13 5.76
CA GLU A 35 -15.40 13.73 4.60
C GLU A 35 -16.18 14.89 4.01
N SER A 36 -15.48 15.85 3.42
CA SER A 36 -16.09 16.95 2.69
C SER A 36 -16.49 16.50 1.28
N LYS A 37 -17.70 16.87 0.85
CA LYS A 37 -18.13 16.73 -0.56
C LYS A 37 -17.43 17.72 -1.49
N ALA A 38 -17.00 18.86 -0.95
CA ALA A 38 -16.40 19.94 -1.72
C ALA A 38 -14.91 19.67 -2.01
N ILE A 39 -14.25 18.91 -1.15
CA ILE A 39 -12.82 18.57 -1.29
C ILE A 39 -12.75 17.20 -1.97
N GLY A 40 -12.41 17.20 -3.25
CA GLY A 40 -12.20 15.96 -3.99
C GLY A 40 -10.99 15.18 -3.45
N THR A 41 -10.99 13.87 -3.69
CA THR A 41 -9.82 13.03 -3.41
C THR A 41 -8.65 13.49 -4.27
N VAL A 42 -7.54 13.86 -3.64
CA VAL A 42 -6.34 14.36 -4.34
C VAL A 42 -5.55 13.22 -5.01
N GLY A 43 -5.83 11.98 -4.67
CA GLY A 43 -5.17 10.82 -5.25
C GLY A 43 -5.52 10.63 -6.73
N VAL A 44 -4.50 10.46 -7.56
CA VAL A 44 -4.66 10.14 -9.00
C VAL A 44 -4.42 8.65 -9.23
N GLY A 45 -3.25 8.15 -8.97
CA GLY A 45 -2.86 6.75 -9.05
C GLY A 45 -1.93 6.41 -7.90
N GLU A 46 -2.07 5.24 -7.36
CA GLU A 46 -1.18 4.75 -6.31
C GLU A 46 -0.30 3.63 -6.85
N SER A 47 0.97 3.72 -6.44
CA SER A 47 1.98 2.72 -6.73
C SER A 47 2.48 2.16 -5.39
N THR A 48 2.05 0.97 -5.06
CA THR A 48 2.29 0.39 -3.74
C THR A 48 3.62 -0.37 -3.64
N LEU A 49 3.90 -0.90 -2.47
CA LEU A 49 4.99 -1.84 -2.16
C LEU A 49 4.40 -3.16 -1.66
N GLY A 50 5.20 -4.22 -1.65
CA GLY A 50 4.75 -5.57 -1.28
C GLY A 50 4.00 -5.68 0.06
N HIS A 51 4.23 -4.75 0.99
CA HIS A 51 3.51 -4.70 2.27
C HIS A 51 1.99 -4.51 2.13
N ILE A 52 1.50 -3.98 1.00
CA ILE A 52 0.06 -3.83 0.74
C ILE A 52 -0.66 -5.19 0.78
N ASN A 53 0.03 -6.27 0.44
CA ASN A 53 -0.56 -7.60 0.44
C ASN A 53 -1.00 -8.06 1.83
N ARG A 54 -0.32 -7.59 2.89
CA ARG A 54 -0.74 -7.85 4.28
C ARG A 54 -2.07 -7.17 4.59
N PHE A 55 -2.26 -5.96 4.07
CA PHE A 55 -3.52 -5.24 4.22
C PHE A 55 -4.65 -5.93 3.46
N MET A 56 -4.40 -6.38 2.22
CA MET A 56 -5.39 -7.13 1.44
C MET A 56 -5.80 -8.43 2.15
N GLN A 57 -4.84 -9.18 2.68
CA GLN A 57 -5.10 -10.39 3.48
C GLN A 57 -5.88 -10.10 4.75
N LEU A 58 -5.55 -9.04 5.47
CA LEU A 58 -6.26 -8.61 6.67
C LEU A 58 -7.77 -8.40 6.39
N LEU A 59 -8.08 -7.82 5.25
CA LEU A 59 -9.45 -7.60 4.80
C LEU A 59 -10.09 -8.86 4.21
N GLY A 60 -9.30 -9.85 3.81
CA GLY A 60 -9.74 -11.06 3.11
C GLY A 60 -10.01 -10.81 1.64
N LEU A 61 -9.42 -9.79 1.03
CA LEU A 61 -9.58 -9.45 -0.38
C LEU A 61 -8.69 -10.33 -1.25
N LYS A 62 -9.30 -10.86 -2.31
CA LYS A 62 -8.61 -11.56 -3.38
C LYS A 62 -8.51 -10.65 -4.60
N ASP A 63 -7.48 -10.85 -5.42
CA ASP A 63 -7.23 -10.03 -6.60
C ASP A 63 -8.44 -9.93 -7.54
N GLU A 64 -9.14 -11.05 -7.74
CA GLU A 64 -10.36 -11.12 -8.55
C GLU A 64 -11.52 -10.24 -8.05
N ASP A 65 -11.53 -9.90 -6.75
CA ASP A 65 -12.61 -9.14 -6.15
C ASP A 65 -12.50 -7.63 -6.44
N TRP A 66 -11.28 -7.11 -6.49
CA TRP A 66 -11.07 -5.66 -6.46
C TRP A 66 -10.25 -5.08 -7.62
N MET A 67 -9.33 -5.86 -8.22
CA MET A 67 -8.39 -5.30 -9.21
C MET A 67 -9.10 -4.67 -10.41
N ALA A 68 -10.08 -5.36 -10.97
CA ALA A 68 -10.84 -4.83 -12.12
C ALA A 68 -11.61 -3.56 -11.77
N ALA A 69 -12.20 -3.50 -10.58
CA ALA A 69 -12.95 -2.34 -10.10
C ALA A 69 -12.06 -1.11 -9.85
N CYS A 70 -10.78 -1.31 -9.60
CA CYS A 70 -9.84 -0.25 -9.26
C CYS A 70 -8.80 0.02 -10.38
N ASN A 71 -9.02 -0.51 -11.59
CA ASN A 71 -8.06 -0.44 -12.70
C ASN A 71 -6.65 -0.87 -12.28
N ALA A 72 -6.56 -1.87 -11.41
CA ALA A 72 -5.31 -2.28 -10.82
C ALA A 72 -4.51 -3.19 -11.74
N THR A 73 -3.19 -3.08 -11.68
CA THR A 73 -2.22 -3.94 -12.34
C THR A 73 -1.14 -4.37 -11.36
N TYR A 74 -0.45 -5.46 -11.67
CA TYR A 74 0.67 -5.92 -10.87
C TYR A 74 1.90 -5.06 -11.05
N LYS A 75 2.71 -4.98 -10.00
CA LYS A 75 3.98 -4.28 -9.95
C LYS A 75 5.03 -5.20 -9.32
N ASN A 76 6.12 -5.48 -10.05
CA ASN A 76 7.16 -6.42 -9.63
C ASN A 76 8.45 -5.74 -9.20
N SER A 77 8.66 -4.50 -9.62
CA SER A 77 9.86 -3.73 -9.31
C SER A 77 9.64 -2.23 -9.45
N ILE A 78 10.65 -1.47 -9.07
CA ILE A 78 10.78 -0.05 -9.40
C ILE A 78 11.96 0.10 -10.34
N GLN A 79 11.74 0.71 -11.49
CA GLN A 79 12.82 1.09 -12.39
C GLN A 79 13.32 2.49 -12.02
N PHE A 80 14.63 2.61 -11.80
CA PHE A 80 15.29 3.89 -11.63
C PHE A 80 16.04 4.22 -12.91
N THR A 81 15.87 5.44 -13.39
CA THR A 81 16.55 5.96 -14.57
C THR A 81 17.26 7.25 -14.19
N ASN A 82 18.54 7.39 -14.54
CA ASN A 82 19.36 8.55 -14.21
C ASN A 82 19.39 8.90 -12.73
N PHE A 83 19.32 7.89 -11.84
CA PHE A 83 19.22 8.11 -10.41
C PHE A 83 20.53 8.59 -9.77
N ARG A 84 21.67 8.03 -10.20
CA ARG A 84 23.01 8.41 -9.76
C ARG A 84 23.57 9.58 -10.56
N GLU A 85 23.56 9.42 -11.88
CA GLU A 85 24.14 10.35 -12.85
C GLU A 85 23.22 10.43 -14.06
N ASN A 86 23.12 11.59 -14.70
CA ASN A 86 22.30 11.75 -15.89
C ASN A 86 23.04 11.24 -17.15
N LYS A 87 23.37 9.96 -17.18
CA LYS A 87 24.12 9.29 -18.25
C LYS A 87 23.34 8.15 -18.92
N GLY A 88 22.03 8.06 -18.65
CA GLY A 88 21.19 7.04 -19.23
C GLY A 88 21.23 5.69 -18.49
N GLU A 89 21.83 5.65 -17.28
CA GLU A 89 21.82 4.42 -16.49
C GLU A 89 20.40 4.05 -16.08
N VAL A 90 20.11 2.76 -16.15
CA VAL A 90 18.83 2.16 -15.76
C VAL A 90 19.10 0.95 -14.90
N PHE A 91 18.43 0.86 -13.74
CA PHE A 91 18.46 -0.35 -12.93
C PHE A 91 17.08 -0.65 -12.32
N GLN A 92 16.84 -1.93 -12.04
CA GLN A 92 15.65 -2.42 -11.38
C GLN A 92 15.87 -2.55 -9.88
N TYR A 93 14.85 -2.18 -9.12
CA TYR A 93 14.72 -2.50 -7.69
C TYR A 93 13.55 -3.47 -7.53
N PRO A 94 13.80 -4.78 -7.69
CA PRO A 94 12.76 -5.80 -7.64
C PRO A 94 12.21 -5.96 -6.21
N PHE A 95 10.93 -6.35 -6.11
CA PHE A 95 10.35 -6.73 -4.83
C PHE A 95 10.69 -8.19 -4.55
N SER A 96 11.46 -8.43 -3.53
CA SER A 96 11.78 -9.76 -2.99
C SER A 96 12.72 -9.61 -1.81
N ASN A 97 12.74 -10.59 -0.94
CA ASN A 97 13.75 -10.69 0.12
C ASN A 97 15.04 -11.38 -0.37
N GLY A 98 15.20 -11.55 -1.68
CA GLY A 98 16.22 -12.41 -2.25
C GLY A 98 15.83 -13.89 -2.11
N LEU A 99 16.40 -14.73 -2.93
CA LEU A 99 16.28 -16.17 -2.75
C LEU A 99 17.21 -16.59 -1.62
N ASP A 100 16.63 -17.04 -0.52
CA ASP A 100 17.36 -17.59 0.62
C ASP A 100 17.91 -18.97 0.23
N PHE A 101 19.05 -18.97 -0.43
CA PHE A 101 19.79 -20.18 -0.75
C PHE A 101 20.70 -20.54 0.43
N THR A 102 20.16 -21.21 1.41
CA THR A 102 20.86 -21.59 2.65
C THR A 102 22.12 -22.43 2.44
N ASP A 103 22.31 -23.03 1.25
CA ASP A 103 23.41 -23.95 0.96
C ASP A 103 24.31 -23.55 -0.22
N LYS A 104 24.14 -22.33 -0.77
CA LYS A 104 24.97 -21.84 -1.91
C LYS A 104 25.36 -20.38 -1.67
N PRO A 105 26.48 -19.91 -2.27
CA PRO A 105 26.81 -18.49 -2.27
C PRO A 105 25.59 -17.69 -2.69
N SER A 106 25.25 -16.65 -1.97
CA SER A 106 24.12 -15.79 -2.29
C SER A 106 24.34 -15.14 -3.67
N GLY A 107 23.28 -14.75 -4.35
CA GLY A 107 23.41 -13.97 -5.59
C GLY A 107 24.21 -12.69 -5.34
N GLU A 108 24.07 -12.08 -4.16
CA GLU A 108 24.84 -10.93 -3.74
C GLU A 108 26.36 -11.22 -3.67
N ASP A 109 26.76 -12.34 -3.06
CA ASP A 109 28.18 -12.73 -2.97
C ASP A 109 28.75 -13.03 -4.36
N ASN A 110 28.01 -13.68 -5.22
CA ASN A 110 28.40 -13.93 -6.59
C ASN A 110 28.61 -12.60 -7.36
N TRP A 111 27.70 -11.65 -7.23
CA TRP A 111 27.86 -10.34 -7.85
C TRP A 111 29.08 -9.60 -7.30
N LYS A 112 29.29 -9.54 -5.99
CA LYS A 112 30.45 -8.91 -5.36
C LYS A 112 31.77 -9.47 -5.89
N HIS A 113 31.83 -10.79 -6.03
CA HIS A 113 33.01 -11.47 -6.55
C HIS A 113 33.27 -11.10 -8.02
N LEU A 114 32.26 -11.15 -8.87
CA LEU A 114 32.38 -10.81 -10.28
C LEU A 114 32.66 -9.32 -10.49
N ALA A 115 32.03 -8.45 -9.72
CA ALA A 115 32.26 -7.00 -9.76
C ALA A 115 33.71 -6.64 -9.35
N ALA A 116 34.29 -7.37 -8.39
CA ALA A 116 35.68 -7.17 -7.99
C ALA A 116 36.67 -7.64 -9.07
N MET A 117 36.34 -8.70 -9.80
CA MET A 117 37.19 -9.27 -10.84
C MET A 117 37.04 -8.57 -12.19
N ARG A 118 35.84 -8.14 -12.53
CA ARG A 118 35.47 -7.59 -13.85
C ARG A 118 34.49 -6.40 -13.69
N PRO A 119 34.95 -5.28 -13.12
CA PRO A 119 34.08 -4.15 -12.80
C PRO A 119 33.44 -3.49 -14.03
N GLU A 120 34.05 -3.61 -15.18
CA GLU A 120 33.52 -3.05 -16.45
C GLU A 120 32.28 -3.81 -16.94
N GLU A 121 32.16 -5.11 -16.59
CA GLU A 121 31.06 -5.98 -17.03
C GLU A 121 29.97 -6.08 -15.98
N TYR A 122 30.31 -5.99 -14.69
CA TYR A 122 29.41 -6.21 -13.56
C TYR A 122 29.31 -4.95 -12.70
N GLY A 123 28.77 -3.88 -13.28
CA GLY A 123 28.49 -2.64 -12.57
C GLY A 123 27.35 -2.77 -11.57
N PRO A 124 27.08 -1.71 -10.79
CA PRO A 124 26.00 -1.70 -9.81
C PRO A 124 24.61 -1.95 -10.40
N GLU A 125 24.41 -1.62 -11.67
CA GLU A 125 23.17 -1.85 -12.43
C GLU A 125 22.85 -3.34 -12.63
N GLU A 126 23.86 -4.20 -12.64
CA GLU A 126 23.69 -5.66 -12.77
C GLU A 126 23.32 -6.35 -11.45
N TYR A 127 23.46 -5.66 -10.30
CA TYR A 127 23.21 -6.23 -8.98
C TYR A 127 21.82 -6.90 -8.84
N ALA A 128 20.78 -6.23 -9.33
CA ALA A 128 19.42 -6.72 -9.23
C ALA A 128 19.21 -8.09 -9.91
N ARG A 129 19.92 -8.35 -11.00
CA ARG A 129 19.87 -9.62 -11.74
C ARG A 129 20.44 -10.79 -10.92
N PHE A 130 21.40 -10.51 -10.04
CA PHE A 130 21.98 -11.53 -9.17
C PHE A 130 21.20 -11.70 -7.88
N PHE A 131 20.70 -10.60 -7.31
CA PHE A 131 19.95 -10.61 -6.07
C PHE A 131 18.54 -11.17 -6.23
N CYS A 132 17.83 -10.77 -7.27
CA CYS A 132 16.45 -11.15 -7.53
C CYS A 132 16.20 -11.40 -9.01
N THR A 133 16.85 -12.42 -9.56
CA THR A 133 16.85 -12.72 -10.99
C THR A 133 15.44 -12.85 -11.56
N GLY A 134 14.55 -13.58 -10.89
CA GLY A 134 13.21 -13.84 -11.37
C GLY A 134 12.40 -12.56 -11.57
N ASN A 135 12.28 -11.74 -10.54
CA ASN A 135 11.51 -10.50 -10.61
C ASN A 135 12.15 -9.45 -11.52
N THR A 136 13.48 -9.39 -11.55
CA THR A 136 14.21 -8.49 -12.44
C THR A 136 13.91 -8.83 -13.90
N LEU A 137 14.01 -10.10 -14.29
CA LEU A 137 13.70 -10.54 -15.64
C LEU A 137 12.23 -10.34 -16.01
N LEU A 138 11.29 -10.63 -15.09
CA LEU A 138 9.87 -10.37 -15.32
C LEU A 138 9.61 -8.88 -15.59
N ALA A 139 10.25 -7.99 -14.82
CA ALA A 139 10.12 -6.55 -15.00
C ALA A 139 10.76 -6.07 -16.31
N GLU A 140 11.98 -6.50 -16.63
CA GLU A 140 12.70 -6.13 -17.85
C GLU A 140 11.97 -6.58 -19.13
N TYR A 141 11.35 -7.76 -19.08
CA TYR A 141 10.61 -8.30 -20.22
C TYR A 141 9.11 -8.03 -20.17
N ASN A 142 8.64 -7.22 -19.21
CA ASN A 142 7.24 -6.88 -19.04
C ASN A 142 6.33 -8.13 -19.00
N LYS A 143 6.69 -9.09 -18.17
CA LYS A 143 5.98 -10.36 -17.99
C LYS A 143 5.26 -10.42 -16.65
N GLU A 144 4.17 -11.17 -16.63
CA GLU A 144 3.40 -11.43 -15.43
C GLU A 144 4.05 -12.52 -14.56
N THR A 145 3.77 -12.45 -13.26
CA THR A 145 4.23 -13.38 -12.25
C THR A 145 3.34 -14.60 -12.09
N LYS A 146 2.14 -14.55 -12.64
CA LYS A 146 1.17 -15.66 -12.68
C LYS A 146 1.04 -16.18 -14.11
N ASN A 147 1.03 -17.49 -14.26
CA ASN A 147 0.59 -18.18 -15.47
C ASN A 147 -0.79 -18.81 -15.22
N GLU A 148 -1.36 -19.49 -16.22
CA GLU A 148 -2.67 -20.16 -16.13
C GLU A 148 -2.72 -21.23 -15.03
N GLN A 149 -1.59 -21.79 -14.63
CA GLN A 149 -1.46 -22.78 -13.55
C GLN A 149 -1.26 -22.14 -12.18
N GLY A 150 -1.14 -20.81 -12.10
CA GLY A 150 -0.96 -20.05 -10.88
C GLY A 150 0.42 -19.45 -10.73
N LEU A 151 0.99 -19.51 -9.52
CA LEU A 151 2.26 -18.86 -9.18
C LEU A 151 3.47 -19.53 -9.83
N LEU A 152 4.44 -18.74 -10.23
CA LEU A 152 5.75 -19.23 -10.63
C LEU A 152 6.45 -19.90 -9.42
N ARG A 153 7.21 -20.95 -9.72
CA ARG A 153 8.02 -21.64 -8.70
C ARG A 153 8.98 -20.65 -8.04
N HIS A 154 9.07 -20.70 -6.70
CA HIS A 154 9.89 -19.82 -5.88
C HIS A 154 9.44 -18.32 -5.84
N PHE A 155 8.24 -18.03 -6.28
CA PHE A 155 7.67 -16.69 -6.20
C PHE A 155 6.79 -16.57 -4.95
N ASN A 156 7.12 -15.63 -4.07
CA ASN A 156 6.30 -15.31 -2.91
C ASN A 156 5.38 -14.14 -3.24
N TRP A 157 4.15 -14.43 -3.60
CA TRP A 157 3.14 -13.45 -3.98
C TRP A 157 3.01 -12.29 -2.98
N GLN A 158 3.12 -12.58 -1.69
CA GLN A 158 2.92 -11.59 -0.63
C GLN A 158 4.06 -10.60 -0.48
N LEU A 159 5.26 -10.96 -0.91
CA LEU A 159 6.47 -10.16 -0.75
C LEU A 159 6.99 -9.63 -2.08
N ASP A 160 6.78 -10.39 -3.14
CA ASP A 160 7.43 -10.18 -4.42
C ASP A 160 6.57 -9.41 -5.42
N THR A 161 5.35 -9.04 -5.04
CA THR A 161 4.40 -8.29 -5.87
C THR A 161 3.80 -7.13 -5.10
N ALA A 162 3.47 -6.09 -5.81
CA ALA A 162 2.65 -4.98 -5.38
C ALA A 162 1.68 -4.59 -6.51
N TYR A 163 1.05 -3.44 -6.43
CA TYR A 163 0.04 -3.01 -7.40
C TYR A 163 0.23 -1.55 -7.78
N HIS A 164 -0.17 -1.23 -9.01
CA HIS A 164 -0.61 0.10 -9.38
C HIS A 164 -2.13 0.10 -9.40
N MET A 165 -2.77 1.16 -8.95
CA MET A 165 -4.23 1.25 -8.91
C MET A 165 -4.69 2.70 -8.98
N ASP A 166 -5.94 2.89 -9.36
CA ASP A 166 -6.62 4.16 -9.18
C ASP A 166 -6.97 4.33 -7.69
N ALA A 167 -6.38 5.35 -7.06
CA ALA A 167 -6.54 5.59 -5.62
C ALA A 167 -7.98 5.95 -5.24
N GLN A 168 -8.67 6.68 -6.10
CA GLN A 168 -10.04 7.08 -5.87
C GLN A 168 -10.98 5.88 -5.95
N LEU A 169 -10.84 5.07 -7.00
CA LEU A 169 -11.62 3.84 -7.16
C LEU A 169 -11.36 2.86 -6.02
N PHE A 170 -10.10 2.76 -5.57
CA PHE A 170 -9.75 1.88 -4.45
C PHE A 170 -10.39 2.36 -3.14
N GLY A 171 -10.32 3.66 -2.85
CA GLY A 171 -11.02 4.24 -1.70
C GLY A 171 -12.52 3.99 -1.74
N GLN A 172 -13.15 4.20 -2.90
CA GLN A 172 -14.58 3.94 -3.11
C GLN A 172 -14.92 2.46 -2.96
N TYR A 173 -14.07 1.57 -3.50
CA TYR A 173 -14.25 0.12 -3.35
C TYR A 173 -14.23 -0.29 -1.87
N LEU A 174 -13.25 0.19 -1.11
CA LEU A 174 -13.14 -0.11 0.33
C LEU A 174 -14.33 0.43 1.11
N LYS A 175 -14.79 1.62 0.77
CA LYS A 175 -16.00 2.22 1.36
C LYS A 175 -17.20 1.34 1.18
N ASP A 176 -17.53 1.02 -0.09
CA ASP A 176 -18.82 0.40 -0.45
C ASP A 176 -18.86 -1.10 -0.18
N ASN A 177 -17.72 -1.78 -0.34
CA ASN A 177 -17.69 -3.24 -0.24
C ASN A 177 -17.18 -3.76 1.10
N ILE A 178 -16.49 -2.93 1.88
CA ILE A 178 -15.86 -3.36 3.13
C ILE A 178 -16.33 -2.52 4.32
N ALA A 179 -16.01 -1.22 4.33
CA ALA A 179 -16.18 -0.39 5.52
C ALA A 179 -17.66 -0.20 5.93
N ILE A 180 -18.51 0.25 5.00
CA ILE A 180 -19.94 0.45 5.27
C ILE A 180 -20.64 -0.88 5.61
N PRO A 181 -20.46 -1.99 4.87
CA PRO A 181 -21.02 -3.28 5.22
C PRO A 181 -20.59 -3.81 6.60
N LEU A 182 -19.40 -3.43 7.06
CA LEU A 182 -18.92 -3.76 8.41
C LEU A 182 -19.37 -2.77 9.50
N GLY A 183 -20.22 -1.79 9.16
CA GLY A 183 -20.85 -0.90 10.13
C GLY A 183 -20.16 0.46 10.33
N VAL A 184 -19.21 0.84 9.48
CA VAL A 184 -18.65 2.19 9.53
C VAL A 184 -19.72 3.22 9.20
N LYS A 185 -19.90 4.19 10.08
CA LYS A 185 -20.79 5.33 9.86
C LYS A 185 -20.10 6.35 8.95
N HIS A 186 -20.72 6.69 7.83
CA HIS A 186 -20.21 7.68 6.91
C HIS A 186 -20.99 8.99 7.02
N ILE A 187 -20.30 10.10 7.21
CA ILE A 187 -20.86 11.43 7.35
C ILE A 187 -20.21 12.37 6.33
N TYR A 188 -21.03 13.15 5.66
CA TYR A 188 -20.54 14.28 4.88
C TYR A 188 -20.55 15.53 5.76
N GLY A 189 -19.38 16.18 5.86
CA GLY A 189 -19.20 17.41 6.61
C GLY A 189 -17.80 17.97 6.42
N GLU A 190 -17.66 19.26 6.55
CA GLU A 190 -16.37 19.94 6.43
C GLU A 190 -15.90 20.38 7.82
N VAL A 191 -14.90 19.67 8.34
CA VAL A 191 -14.30 19.96 9.63
C VAL A 191 -13.48 21.24 9.53
N HIS A 192 -13.76 22.23 10.37
CA HIS A 192 -13.06 23.51 10.40
C HIS A 192 -12.26 23.74 11.70
N SER A 193 -12.61 23.07 12.79
CA SER A 193 -11.93 23.23 14.07
C SER A 193 -12.11 22.02 14.98
N HIS A 194 -11.43 22.06 16.12
CA HIS A 194 -11.53 21.02 17.14
C HIS A 194 -11.44 21.64 18.55
N MET A 195 -11.96 20.93 19.53
CA MET A 195 -11.78 21.26 20.94
C MET A 195 -10.85 20.26 21.60
N LYS A 196 -10.11 20.74 22.60
CA LYS A 196 -9.18 19.94 23.40
C LYS A 196 -9.53 20.01 24.87
N ASP A 197 -9.26 18.91 25.58
CA ASP A 197 -9.25 18.89 27.03
C ASP A 197 -8.07 19.75 27.54
N PRO A 198 -8.33 20.77 28.38
CA PRO A 198 -7.29 21.67 28.87
C PRO A 198 -6.28 21.01 29.80
N THR A 199 -6.57 19.83 30.35
CA THR A 199 -5.70 19.14 31.30
C THR A 199 -4.67 18.23 30.62
N ASN A 200 -5.02 17.61 29.50
CA ASN A 200 -4.19 16.61 28.83
C ASN A 200 -3.93 16.91 27.33
N ASN A 201 -4.54 17.98 26.82
CA ASN A 201 -4.41 18.42 25.43
C ASN A 201 -4.95 17.41 24.38
N TYR A 202 -5.77 16.42 24.77
CA TYR A 202 -6.38 15.50 23.84
C TYR A 202 -7.58 16.15 23.14
N ILE A 203 -7.78 15.79 21.86
CA ILE A 203 -8.97 16.22 21.12
C ILE A 203 -10.19 15.52 21.71
N THR A 204 -11.20 16.32 22.05
CA THR A 204 -12.47 15.85 22.60
C THR A 204 -13.62 15.96 21.63
N GLN A 205 -13.53 16.92 20.71
CA GLN A 205 -14.57 17.17 19.70
C GLN A 205 -13.94 17.66 18.38
N VAL A 206 -14.58 17.34 17.27
CA VAL A 206 -14.38 18.02 16.00
C VAL A 206 -15.66 18.74 15.59
N LEU A 207 -15.51 19.93 15.00
CA LEU A 207 -16.59 20.83 14.64
C LEU A 207 -16.62 21.07 13.15
N CYS A 208 -17.80 20.94 12.54
CA CYS A 208 -18.03 21.18 11.13
C CYS A 208 -18.64 22.55 10.88
N HIS A 209 -18.46 23.09 9.65
CA HIS A 209 -19.04 24.37 9.24
C HIS A 209 -20.58 24.41 9.31
N ASP A 210 -21.24 23.29 9.14
CA ASP A 210 -22.69 23.15 9.23
C ASP A 210 -23.24 23.05 10.68
N GLY A 211 -22.35 23.15 11.67
CA GLY A 211 -22.70 23.03 13.08
C GLY A 211 -22.69 21.59 13.62
N THR A 212 -22.40 20.58 12.80
CA THR A 212 -22.24 19.20 13.26
C THR A 212 -21.06 19.10 14.20
N ILE A 213 -21.26 18.46 15.36
CA ILE A 213 -20.24 18.19 16.37
C ILE A 213 -20.10 16.68 16.52
N LEU A 214 -18.87 16.16 16.37
CA LEU A 214 -18.55 14.77 16.61
C LEU A 214 -17.71 14.62 17.86
N ASN A 215 -18.15 13.72 18.74
CA ASN A 215 -17.47 13.34 19.97
C ASN A 215 -17.00 11.91 19.84
N SER A 216 -15.72 11.66 20.08
CA SER A 216 -15.14 10.32 20.06
C SER A 216 -14.01 10.16 21.07
N ASP A 217 -13.74 8.92 21.45
CA ASP A 217 -12.62 8.61 22.32
C ASP A 217 -11.25 8.77 21.61
N LEU A 218 -11.25 8.60 20.27
CA LEU A 218 -10.05 8.71 19.43
C LEU A 218 -10.39 9.39 18.10
N TYR A 219 -9.46 10.22 17.63
CA TYR A 219 -9.51 10.87 16.32
C TYR A 219 -8.28 10.50 15.49
N ILE A 220 -8.48 10.22 14.21
CA ILE A 220 -7.46 9.85 13.22
C ILE A 220 -7.60 10.76 12.01
#